data_4de898328db94d0f46916a057e89f417
#
_entry.id   4de898328db94d0f46916a057e89f417
#
_cell.length_a   1.000
_cell.length_b   1.000
_cell.length_c   1.000
_cell.angle_alpha   90.00
_cell.angle_beta   90.00
_cell.angle_gamma   90.00
#
_symmetry.space_group_name_H-M   'P 1'
#
loop_
_entity.id
_entity.type
_entity.pdbx_description
1 polymer ?
#
loop_
_entity_poly.entity_id
_entity_poly.type
_entity_poly.pdbx_seq_one_letter_code
_entity_poly.pdbx_strand_id
1 'polypeptide(L)'
;MLLINAVNAAGRPVELFVKDGKIAAVGQDLSALAGEGETVLDAGGLTVLPAFVDLHCHWRTPGFEYKEDIATGSMAAAAGGYTFVNLMPNTKPICSSAAQAAMVEQKAADVGLCDVNQTVSITENFDGKTIDHLKTLPASVKFITEDGHGVQDNATMARAFAICTQRDITVMSHAEDMEISPWDYRLAEDLETVRNCWLSEYYQTRLHMCHVSTRGALDAIRMAKLRGAPVTCEVTPHHLWFTNDTCDYRVNPPIRTADDVEALV
;
A
#
# COMPACT_ATOMS: atom_id res chain seq x y z
N MET A 1 25.12 13.14 -12.02
CA MET A 1 24.73 12.12 -13.02
C MET A 1 23.81 12.76 -14.04
N LEU A 2 24.03 12.50 -15.32
CA LEU A 2 23.18 12.97 -16.42
C LEU A 2 22.54 11.76 -17.13
N LEU A 3 21.21 11.74 -17.23
CA LEU A 3 20.46 10.78 -18.04
C LEU A 3 20.13 11.44 -19.40
N ILE A 4 20.54 10.80 -20.49
CA ILE A 4 20.32 11.28 -21.86
C ILE A 4 19.50 10.28 -22.69
N ASN A 5 19.01 10.73 -23.84
CA ASN A 5 18.27 9.89 -24.80
C ASN A 5 17.04 9.19 -24.19
N ALA A 6 16.41 9.78 -23.18
CA ALA A 6 15.15 9.30 -22.64
C ALA A 6 13.95 9.98 -23.33
N VAL A 7 12.77 9.40 -23.18
CA VAL A 7 11.49 10.03 -23.52
C VAL A 7 10.60 10.09 -22.28
N ASN A 8 9.75 11.10 -22.18
CA ASN A 8 8.73 11.17 -21.12
C ASN A 8 7.49 10.34 -21.48
N ALA A 9 6.49 10.28 -20.59
CA ALA A 9 5.24 9.55 -20.81
C ALA A 9 4.45 9.99 -22.07
N ALA A 10 4.70 11.20 -22.59
CA ALA A 10 4.10 11.69 -23.83
C ALA A 10 4.96 11.41 -25.08
N GLY A 11 6.02 10.61 -24.96
CA GLY A 11 6.94 10.27 -26.05
C GLY A 11 7.87 11.41 -26.48
N ARG A 12 8.00 12.48 -25.68
CA ARG A 12 8.89 13.60 -25.99
C ARG A 12 10.27 13.37 -25.43
N PRO A 13 11.34 13.69 -26.19
CA PRO A 13 12.71 13.60 -25.69
C PRO A 13 12.89 14.40 -24.38
N VAL A 14 13.61 13.82 -23.44
CA VAL A 14 13.90 14.42 -22.14
C VAL A 14 15.26 13.95 -21.63
N GLU A 15 15.97 14.85 -20.98
CA GLU A 15 17.18 14.59 -20.22
C GLU A 15 16.95 14.96 -18.76
N LEU A 16 17.63 14.27 -17.85
CA LEU A 16 17.59 14.56 -16.42
C LEU A 16 18.99 14.76 -15.88
N PHE A 17 19.23 15.88 -15.22
CA PHE A 17 20.45 16.08 -14.44
C PHE A 17 20.16 15.86 -12.96
N VAL A 18 20.83 14.89 -12.36
CA VAL A 18 20.71 14.53 -10.94
C VAL A 18 21.96 14.94 -10.20
N LYS A 19 21.79 15.73 -9.14
CA LYS A 19 22.86 16.17 -8.26
C LYS A 19 22.45 15.98 -6.80
N ASP A 20 23.34 15.45 -5.99
CA ASP A 20 23.12 15.22 -4.55
C ASP A 20 21.81 14.42 -4.27
N GLY A 21 21.55 13.39 -5.07
CA GLY A 21 20.37 12.53 -4.95
C GLY A 21 19.05 13.17 -5.36
N LYS A 22 19.08 14.38 -5.98
CA LYS A 22 17.87 15.10 -6.40
C LYS A 22 17.92 15.43 -7.88
N ILE A 23 16.75 15.46 -8.53
CA ILE A 23 16.61 15.98 -9.90
C ILE A 23 16.83 17.48 -9.87
N ALA A 24 17.98 17.94 -10.36
CA ALA A 24 18.37 19.34 -10.38
C ALA A 24 17.89 20.06 -11.66
N ALA A 25 17.76 19.35 -12.78
CA ALA A 25 17.22 19.88 -14.03
C ALA A 25 16.50 18.79 -14.83
N VAL A 26 15.48 19.22 -15.57
CA VAL A 26 14.71 18.42 -16.55
C VAL A 26 14.61 19.24 -17.83
N GLY A 27 15.00 18.70 -18.97
CA GLY A 27 14.95 19.45 -20.22
C GLY A 27 15.56 18.71 -21.39
N GLN A 28 16.20 19.44 -22.29
CA GLN A 28 17.01 18.93 -23.39
C GLN A 28 18.34 19.69 -23.37
N ASP A 29 19.37 19.09 -23.97
CA ASP A 29 20.71 19.67 -24.09
C ASP A 29 21.34 20.04 -22.72
N LEU A 30 21.13 19.19 -21.72
CA LEU A 30 21.65 19.40 -20.35
C LEU A 30 23.14 19.03 -20.19
N SER A 31 23.81 18.61 -21.25
CA SER A 31 25.22 18.18 -21.22
C SER A 31 26.17 19.21 -20.61
N ALA A 32 25.88 20.50 -20.78
CA ALA A 32 26.66 21.59 -20.19
C ALA A 32 26.63 21.64 -18.65
N LEU A 33 25.65 20.97 -18.03
CA LEU A 33 25.53 20.85 -16.56
C LEU A 33 26.39 19.73 -15.99
N ALA A 34 26.76 18.75 -16.83
CA ALA A 34 27.62 17.65 -16.43
C ALA A 34 29.08 18.13 -16.41
N GLY A 35 29.67 18.14 -15.22
CA GLY A 35 31.10 18.43 -15.05
C GLY A 35 31.97 17.26 -15.48
N GLU A 36 33.29 17.51 -15.51
CA GLU A 36 34.29 16.47 -15.79
C GLU A 36 34.18 15.36 -14.70
N GLY A 37 34.02 14.09 -15.13
CA GLY A 37 33.82 12.95 -14.22
C GLY A 37 32.37 12.63 -13.81
N GLU A 38 31.39 13.39 -14.29
CA GLU A 38 30.00 13.05 -14.06
C GLU A 38 29.58 11.76 -14.80
N THR A 39 28.82 10.90 -14.12
CA THR A 39 28.24 9.70 -14.75
C THR A 39 27.20 10.10 -15.77
N VAL A 40 27.34 9.63 -17.00
CA VAL A 40 26.33 9.77 -18.05
C VAL A 40 25.67 8.41 -18.30
N LEU A 41 24.35 8.36 -18.18
CA LEU A 41 23.54 7.19 -18.52
C LEU A 41 22.75 7.47 -19.80
N ASP A 42 22.95 6.61 -20.79
CA ASP A 42 22.15 6.65 -22.03
C ASP A 42 20.92 5.75 -21.86
N ALA A 43 19.74 6.34 -21.87
CA ALA A 43 18.48 5.62 -21.77
C ALA A 43 18.07 4.90 -23.07
N GLY A 44 18.76 5.16 -24.20
CA GLY A 44 18.50 4.44 -25.45
C GLY A 44 17.05 4.56 -25.97
N GLY A 45 16.35 5.64 -25.69
CA GLY A 45 14.94 5.84 -26.06
C GLY A 45 13.93 5.27 -25.05
N LEU A 46 14.37 4.75 -23.92
CA LEU A 46 13.46 4.27 -22.87
C LEU A 46 12.64 5.41 -22.26
N THR A 47 11.43 5.06 -21.81
CA THR A 47 10.52 6.01 -21.16
C THR A 47 10.92 6.20 -19.70
N VAL A 48 11.13 7.46 -19.31
CA VAL A 48 11.30 7.85 -17.91
C VAL A 48 9.95 8.15 -17.29
N LEU A 49 9.68 7.51 -16.16
CA LEU A 49 8.49 7.69 -15.34
C LEU A 49 8.91 7.99 -13.88
N PRO A 50 8.04 8.61 -13.07
CA PRO A 50 8.20 8.55 -11.61
C PRO A 50 8.31 7.10 -11.17
N ALA A 51 9.17 6.82 -10.19
CA ALA A 51 9.27 5.50 -9.61
C ALA A 51 7.94 5.08 -8.96
N PHE A 52 7.70 3.78 -8.91
CA PHE A 52 6.47 3.25 -8.34
C PHE A 52 6.52 3.20 -6.82
N VAL A 53 5.33 3.27 -6.22
CA VAL A 53 5.09 3.10 -4.78
C VAL A 53 4.10 1.94 -4.62
N ASP A 54 4.43 0.96 -3.79
CA ASP A 54 3.52 -0.12 -3.43
C ASP A 54 3.01 0.10 -2.00
N LEU A 55 1.71 0.26 -1.86
CA LEU A 55 1.10 0.53 -0.56
C LEU A 55 0.77 -0.73 0.23
N HIS A 56 0.95 -1.92 -0.36
CA HIS A 56 0.53 -3.17 0.27
C HIS A 56 1.43 -4.35 -0.10
N CYS A 57 2.46 -4.59 0.70
CA CYS A 57 3.40 -5.68 0.52
C CYS A 57 3.55 -6.57 1.76
N HIS A 58 4.00 -7.80 1.55
CA HIS A 58 4.21 -8.80 2.60
C HIS A 58 5.61 -9.40 2.54
N TRP A 59 6.60 -8.75 3.15
CA TRP A 59 7.97 -9.31 3.23
C TRP A 59 8.19 -10.18 4.45
N ARG A 60 7.18 -10.50 5.19
CA ARG A 60 7.09 -11.57 6.17
C ARG A 60 8.16 -11.61 7.27
N THR A 61 9.07 -10.66 7.33
CA THR A 61 10.07 -10.48 8.40
C THR A 61 9.49 -9.59 9.50
N PRO A 62 9.52 -10.03 10.76
CA PRO A 62 10.11 -11.29 11.25
C PRO A 62 9.15 -12.49 11.22
N GLY A 63 9.74 -13.68 11.21
CA GLY A 63 9.08 -14.94 11.60
C GLY A 63 8.51 -15.80 10.50
N PHE A 64 8.42 -15.29 9.27
CA PHE A 64 7.97 -16.07 8.10
C PHE A 64 8.89 -15.87 6.89
N GLU A 65 10.18 -15.65 7.14
CA GLU A 65 11.22 -15.37 6.13
C GLU A 65 11.33 -16.48 5.07
N TYR A 66 10.85 -17.69 5.36
CA TYR A 66 10.78 -18.78 4.39
C TYR A 66 9.78 -18.52 3.23
N LYS A 67 8.86 -17.56 3.39
CA LYS A 67 7.92 -17.15 2.34
C LYS A 67 8.46 -16.00 1.52
N GLU A 68 9.02 -15.00 2.18
CA GLU A 68 9.66 -13.80 1.66
C GLU A 68 10.42 -13.12 2.78
N ASP A 69 11.53 -12.47 2.46
CA ASP A 69 12.29 -11.68 3.40
C ASP A 69 12.56 -10.25 2.87
N ILE A 70 13.17 -9.41 3.73
CA ILE A 70 13.44 -8.01 3.38
C ILE A 70 14.41 -7.91 2.20
N ALA A 71 15.41 -8.78 2.11
CA ALA A 71 16.43 -8.69 1.04
C ALA A 71 15.83 -9.10 -0.31
N THR A 72 15.14 -10.25 -0.37
CA THR A 72 14.54 -10.76 -1.61
C THR A 72 13.36 -9.90 -2.05
N GLY A 73 12.52 -9.44 -1.11
CA GLY A 73 11.44 -8.52 -1.40
C GLY A 73 11.93 -7.15 -1.90
N SER A 74 13.02 -6.60 -1.31
CA SER A 74 13.64 -5.37 -1.78
C SER A 74 14.20 -5.52 -3.20
N MET A 75 14.84 -6.66 -3.51
CA MET A 75 15.33 -6.94 -4.87
C MET A 75 14.18 -7.02 -5.87
N ALA A 76 13.06 -7.69 -5.52
CA ALA A 76 11.88 -7.77 -6.36
C ALA A 76 11.25 -6.39 -6.60
N ALA A 77 11.13 -5.57 -5.55
CA ALA A 77 10.62 -4.20 -5.64
C ALA A 77 11.51 -3.35 -6.57
N ALA A 78 12.82 -3.33 -6.36
CA ALA A 78 13.77 -2.58 -7.19
C ALA A 78 13.71 -3.04 -8.66
N ALA A 79 13.66 -4.35 -8.92
CA ALA A 79 13.53 -4.91 -10.26
C ALA A 79 12.20 -4.51 -10.95
N GLY A 80 11.14 -4.32 -10.17
CA GLY A 80 9.83 -3.82 -10.63
C GLY A 80 9.76 -2.30 -10.79
N GLY A 81 10.81 -1.55 -10.42
CA GLY A 81 10.83 -0.09 -10.47
C GLY A 81 10.16 0.60 -9.27
N TYR A 82 9.94 -0.13 -8.19
CA TYR A 82 9.44 0.42 -6.93
C TYR A 82 10.59 0.97 -6.08
N THR A 83 10.43 2.17 -5.58
CA THR A 83 11.40 2.82 -4.68
C THR A 83 10.89 2.98 -3.26
N PHE A 84 9.61 2.76 -3.06
CA PHE A 84 8.96 2.77 -1.75
C PHE A 84 7.93 1.66 -1.65
N VAL A 85 7.90 0.96 -0.52
CA VAL A 85 6.88 -0.05 -0.22
C VAL A 85 6.36 0.10 1.20
N ASN A 86 5.09 -0.25 1.39
CA ASN A 86 4.43 -0.25 2.69
C ASN A 86 4.14 -1.70 3.10
N LEU A 87 4.70 -2.15 4.22
CA LEU A 87 4.64 -3.53 4.67
C LEU A 87 3.50 -3.76 5.66
N MET A 88 2.80 -4.88 5.49
CA MET A 88 1.73 -5.30 6.37
C MET A 88 2.25 -5.92 7.67
N PRO A 89 1.49 -5.79 8.81
CA PRO A 89 1.97 -6.15 10.13
C PRO A 89 1.81 -7.63 10.48
N ASN A 90 1.28 -8.46 9.57
CA ASN A 90 0.99 -9.89 9.78
C ASN A 90 2.26 -10.77 9.75
N THR A 91 3.16 -10.46 10.64
CA THR A 91 4.44 -11.11 10.91
C THR A 91 4.37 -11.97 12.19
N LYS A 92 5.49 -12.56 12.61
CA LYS A 92 5.54 -13.34 13.87
C LYS A 92 6.78 -12.92 14.68
N PRO A 93 6.59 -12.18 15.80
CA PRO A 93 5.29 -11.69 16.31
C PRO A 93 4.62 -10.68 15.37
N ILE A 94 3.31 -10.46 15.55
CA ILE A 94 2.57 -9.40 14.88
C ILE A 94 3.23 -8.05 15.19
N CYS A 95 3.38 -7.19 14.19
CA CYS A 95 3.91 -5.85 14.38
C CYS A 95 2.87 -4.94 15.05
N SER A 96 2.87 -4.91 16.39
CA SER A 96 1.92 -4.14 17.20
C SER A 96 2.56 -2.93 17.90
N SER A 97 3.80 -2.58 17.58
CA SER A 97 4.50 -1.47 18.21
C SER A 97 5.42 -0.72 17.26
N ALA A 98 5.65 0.56 17.56
CA ALA A 98 6.59 1.39 16.80
C ALA A 98 8.04 0.86 16.88
N ALA A 99 8.43 0.20 17.95
CA ALA A 99 9.76 -0.39 18.07
C ALA A 99 9.96 -1.57 17.10
N GLN A 100 8.93 -2.40 16.92
CA GLN A 100 8.96 -3.48 15.94
C GLN A 100 8.98 -2.93 14.51
N ALA A 101 8.17 -1.89 14.23
CA ALA A 101 8.17 -1.24 12.92
C ALA A 101 9.56 -0.66 12.59
N ALA A 102 10.15 0.11 13.50
CA ALA A 102 11.48 0.70 13.32
C ALA A 102 12.58 -0.35 13.09
N MET A 103 12.48 -1.52 13.73
CA MET A 103 13.42 -2.63 13.51
C MET A 103 13.36 -3.17 12.06
N VAL A 104 12.14 -3.29 11.50
CA VAL A 104 11.95 -3.76 10.12
C VAL A 104 12.45 -2.70 9.13
N GLU A 105 12.09 -1.44 9.35
CA GLU A 105 12.52 -0.30 8.55
C GLU A 105 14.06 -0.16 8.54
N GLN A 106 14.71 -0.33 9.69
CA GLN A 106 16.17 -0.31 9.78
C GLN A 106 16.81 -1.44 8.98
N LYS A 107 16.28 -2.66 9.07
CA LYS A 107 16.78 -3.79 8.26
C LYS A 107 16.65 -3.53 6.76
N ALA A 108 15.56 -2.89 6.33
CA ALA A 108 15.38 -2.53 4.93
C ALA A 108 16.36 -1.42 4.51
N ALA A 109 16.60 -0.43 5.38
CA ALA A 109 17.61 0.60 5.15
C ALA A 109 19.04 0.01 5.05
N ASP A 110 19.35 -1.03 5.81
CA ASP A 110 20.64 -1.73 5.73
C ASP A 110 20.81 -2.47 4.38
N VAL A 111 19.72 -2.95 3.78
CA VAL A 111 19.72 -3.50 2.40
C VAL A 111 19.87 -2.39 1.36
N GLY A 112 19.23 -1.24 1.55
CA GLY A 112 19.42 -0.02 0.78
C GLY A 112 18.93 -0.04 -0.67
N LEU A 113 17.95 -0.89 -1.01
CA LEU A 113 17.40 -1.00 -2.37
C LEU A 113 16.12 -0.19 -2.59
N CYS A 114 15.28 -0.04 -1.56
CA CYS A 114 14.09 0.80 -1.58
C CYS A 114 13.76 1.28 -0.17
N ASP A 115 13.00 2.37 -0.08
CA ASP A 115 12.48 2.86 1.19
C ASP A 115 11.30 2.00 1.64
N VAL A 116 11.19 1.80 2.95
CA VAL A 116 10.16 0.95 3.55
C VAL A 116 9.45 1.70 4.67
N ASN A 117 8.14 1.62 4.69
CA ASN A 117 7.33 1.88 5.87
C ASN A 117 6.74 0.57 6.38
N GLN A 118 6.80 0.34 7.67
CA GLN A 118 6.16 -0.81 8.31
C GLN A 118 4.90 -0.36 9.04
N THR A 119 3.76 -0.91 8.66
CA THR A 119 2.48 -0.66 9.37
C THR A 119 2.46 -1.31 10.74
N VAL A 120 1.65 -0.77 11.64
CA VAL A 120 1.36 -1.33 12.96
C VAL A 120 -0.06 -1.89 12.96
N SER A 121 -0.31 -2.96 13.71
CA SER A 121 -1.64 -3.56 13.82
C SER A 121 -2.65 -2.61 14.46
N ILE A 122 -3.93 -2.72 14.08
CA ILE A 122 -5.03 -1.97 14.73
C ILE A 122 -5.22 -2.45 16.16
N THR A 123 -5.26 -3.77 16.35
CA THR A 123 -5.38 -4.37 17.69
C THR A 123 -4.07 -5.06 18.08
N GLU A 124 -3.76 -5.11 19.37
CA GLU A 124 -2.54 -5.76 19.84
C GLU A 124 -2.54 -7.25 19.48
N ASN A 125 -1.52 -7.69 18.75
CA ASN A 125 -1.35 -9.07 18.31
C ASN A 125 -2.56 -9.66 17.55
N PHE A 126 -3.36 -8.81 16.91
CA PHE A 126 -4.59 -9.20 16.20
C PHE A 126 -5.65 -9.84 17.13
N ASP A 127 -5.75 -9.37 18.37
CA ASP A 127 -6.73 -9.88 19.35
C ASP A 127 -8.18 -9.39 19.08
N GLY A 128 -8.35 -8.45 18.14
CA GLY A 128 -9.62 -7.87 17.74
C GLY A 128 -10.24 -6.91 18.77
N LYS A 129 -9.54 -6.56 19.87
CA LYS A 129 -10.12 -5.83 21.02
C LYS A 129 -9.23 -4.75 21.61
N THR A 130 -7.93 -5.03 21.80
CA THR A 130 -6.99 -4.16 22.52
C THR A 130 -6.39 -3.13 21.60
N ILE A 131 -6.71 -1.84 21.82
CA ILE A 131 -6.29 -0.72 20.98
C ILE A 131 -5.55 0.38 21.74
N ASP A 132 -5.21 0.16 23.01
CA ASP A 132 -4.61 1.22 23.85
C ASP A 132 -3.25 1.67 23.35
N HIS A 133 -2.47 0.80 22.72
CA HIS A 133 -1.18 1.14 22.10
C HIS A 133 -1.32 2.25 21.04
N LEU A 134 -2.46 2.35 20.32
CA LEU A 134 -2.70 3.38 19.31
C LEU A 134 -2.58 4.80 19.89
N LYS A 135 -2.92 4.99 21.17
CA LYS A 135 -2.87 6.28 21.85
C LYS A 135 -1.43 6.79 22.06
N THR A 136 -0.46 5.90 22.04
CA THR A 136 0.95 6.19 22.35
C THR A 136 1.89 6.04 21.15
N LEU A 137 1.39 5.66 19.98
CA LEU A 137 2.20 5.56 18.77
C LEU A 137 2.86 6.91 18.46
N PRO A 138 4.14 6.95 18.09
CA PRO A 138 4.81 8.20 17.69
C PRO A 138 4.24 8.74 16.39
N ALA A 139 4.45 10.03 16.12
CA ALA A 139 3.96 10.68 14.90
C ALA A 139 4.59 10.12 13.60
N SER A 140 5.65 9.32 13.68
CA SER A 140 6.25 8.61 12.56
C SER A 140 5.37 7.47 12.05
N VAL A 141 4.56 6.84 12.92
CA VAL A 141 3.61 5.80 12.48
C VAL A 141 2.41 6.48 11.81
N LYS A 142 2.27 6.30 10.51
CA LYS A 142 1.23 6.92 9.67
C LYS A 142 0.12 5.99 9.25
N PHE A 143 0.35 4.69 9.33
CA PHE A 143 -0.59 3.67 8.84
C PHE A 143 -0.74 2.55 9.86
N ILE A 144 -1.99 2.14 10.06
CA ILE A 144 -2.33 0.95 10.84
C ILE A 144 -3.26 0.05 10.04
N THR A 145 -3.17 -1.25 10.26
CA THR A 145 -4.02 -2.23 9.57
C THR A 145 -4.16 -3.52 10.38
N GLU A 146 -5.25 -4.24 10.15
CA GLU A 146 -5.48 -5.61 10.65
C GLU A 146 -5.44 -6.60 9.49
N ASP A 147 -4.47 -6.41 8.57
CA ASP A 147 -4.43 -7.12 7.30
C ASP A 147 -4.48 -8.64 7.44
N GLY A 148 -5.39 -9.26 6.67
CA GLY A 148 -5.69 -10.68 6.64
C GLY A 148 -6.78 -11.14 7.62
N HIS A 149 -7.33 -10.25 8.47
CA HIS A 149 -8.37 -10.62 9.42
C HIS A 149 -9.53 -9.60 9.53
N GLY A 150 -9.27 -8.32 9.32
CA GLY A 150 -10.20 -7.25 9.67
C GLY A 150 -10.51 -7.18 11.19
N VAL A 151 -10.99 -6.05 11.68
CA VAL A 151 -11.49 -5.90 13.05
C VAL A 151 -13.00 -6.15 13.06
N GLN A 152 -13.44 -7.27 13.61
CA GLN A 152 -14.82 -7.71 13.56
C GLN A 152 -15.75 -6.92 14.50
N ASP A 153 -15.24 -6.49 15.68
CA ASP A 153 -16.03 -5.73 16.65
C ASP A 153 -16.19 -4.27 16.22
N ASN A 154 -17.44 -3.90 15.96
CA ASN A 154 -17.80 -2.55 15.51
C ASN A 154 -17.40 -1.46 16.52
N ALA A 155 -17.50 -1.72 17.82
CA ALA A 155 -17.17 -0.74 18.86
C ALA A 155 -15.67 -0.53 18.96
N THR A 156 -14.88 -1.58 18.82
CA THR A 156 -13.42 -1.51 18.75
C THR A 156 -12.98 -0.72 17.52
N MET A 157 -13.53 -1.02 16.35
CA MET A 157 -13.18 -0.31 15.12
C MET A 157 -13.57 1.17 15.18
N ALA A 158 -14.75 1.51 15.69
CA ALA A 158 -15.17 2.91 15.86
C ALA A 158 -14.24 3.68 16.79
N ARG A 159 -13.81 3.08 17.91
CA ARG A 159 -12.82 3.70 18.82
C ARG A 159 -11.45 3.87 18.15
N ALA A 160 -11.01 2.89 17.35
CA ALA A 160 -9.75 3.00 16.60
C ALA A 160 -9.80 4.19 15.62
N PHE A 161 -10.90 4.35 14.85
CA PHE A 161 -11.10 5.52 13.97
C PHE A 161 -11.02 6.84 14.73
N ALA A 162 -11.71 6.94 15.87
CA ALA A 162 -11.68 8.15 16.71
C ALA A 162 -10.25 8.50 17.19
N ILE A 163 -9.45 7.50 17.57
CA ILE A 163 -8.05 7.72 17.95
C ILE A 163 -7.23 8.16 16.73
N CYS A 164 -7.39 7.50 15.59
CA CYS A 164 -6.64 7.78 14.38
C CYS A 164 -6.84 9.21 13.86
N THR A 165 -8.07 9.73 13.94
CA THR A 165 -8.35 11.14 13.60
C THR A 165 -7.50 12.10 14.43
N GLN A 166 -7.43 11.88 15.75
CA GLN A 166 -6.67 12.74 16.67
C GLN A 166 -5.15 12.62 16.47
N ARG A 167 -4.69 11.49 15.96
CA ARG A 167 -3.28 11.14 15.79
C ARG A 167 -2.75 11.34 14.38
N ASP A 168 -3.58 11.76 13.44
CA ASP A 168 -3.24 11.89 12.01
C ASP A 168 -2.74 10.56 11.40
N ILE A 169 -3.39 9.46 11.77
CA ILE A 169 -3.08 8.09 11.30
C ILE A 169 -4.14 7.69 10.26
N THR A 170 -3.70 7.05 9.19
CA THR A 170 -4.58 6.44 8.18
C THR A 170 -4.87 4.99 8.57
N VAL A 171 -6.14 4.62 8.56
CA VAL A 171 -6.56 3.23 8.70
C VAL A 171 -6.51 2.57 7.32
N MET A 172 -5.76 1.49 7.19
CA MET A 172 -5.77 0.62 6.00
C MET A 172 -6.64 -0.60 6.32
N SER A 173 -7.65 -0.82 5.51
CA SER A 173 -8.65 -1.85 5.79
C SER A 173 -8.56 -3.03 4.85
N HIS A 174 -8.22 -4.20 5.38
CA HIS A 174 -8.56 -5.48 4.80
C HIS A 174 -10.03 -5.75 5.11
N ALA A 175 -10.89 -5.65 4.12
CA ALA A 175 -12.33 -5.77 4.31
C ALA A 175 -12.79 -7.23 4.17
N GLU A 176 -12.94 -7.89 5.29
CA GLU A 176 -13.43 -9.27 5.37
C GLU A 176 -14.15 -9.52 6.68
N ASP A 177 -15.47 -9.66 6.63
CA ASP A 177 -16.24 -10.20 7.76
C ASP A 177 -15.99 -11.70 7.88
N MET A 178 -15.25 -12.10 8.91
CA MET A 178 -14.79 -13.47 9.11
C MET A 178 -15.92 -14.46 9.47
N GLU A 179 -17.09 -14.00 9.89
CA GLU A 179 -18.25 -14.85 10.13
C GLU A 179 -19.04 -15.09 8.84
N ILE A 180 -18.96 -14.17 7.88
CA ILE A 180 -19.65 -14.25 6.59
C ILE A 180 -18.77 -14.92 5.54
N SER A 181 -17.48 -14.64 5.49
CA SER A 181 -16.57 -15.08 4.43
C SER A 181 -16.55 -16.61 4.17
N PRO A 182 -16.80 -17.51 5.16
CA PRO A 182 -16.87 -18.95 4.90
C PRO A 182 -18.00 -19.39 3.97
N TRP A 183 -19.06 -18.57 3.82
CA TRP A 183 -20.21 -18.91 2.99
C TRP A 183 -20.54 -17.87 1.90
N ASP A 184 -20.15 -16.60 2.08
CA ASP A 184 -20.28 -15.55 1.07
C ASP A 184 -19.15 -14.51 1.19
N TYR A 185 -18.08 -14.76 0.47
CA TYR A 185 -16.90 -13.91 0.52
C TYR A 185 -17.13 -12.51 -0.11
N ARG A 186 -18.08 -12.39 -1.03
CA ARG A 186 -18.46 -11.11 -1.63
C ARG A 186 -19.17 -10.23 -0.60
N LEU A 187 -20.18 -10.79 0.04
CA LEU A 187 -20.93 -10.07 1.07
C LEU A 187 -20.03 -9.65 2.24
N ALA A 188 -19.06 -10.50 2.61
CA ALA A 188 -18.08 -10.21 3.66
C ALA A 188 -17.26 -8.94 3.35
N GLU A 189 -16.76 -8.82 2.12
CA GLU A 189 -16.02 -7.62 1.67
C GLU A 189 -16.93 -6.40 1.61
N ASP A 190 -18.10 -6.51 1.00
CA ASP A 190 -19.03 -5.40 0.78
C ASP A 190 -19.50 -4.79 2.11
N LEU A 191 -19.89 -5.62 3.09
CA LEU A 191 -20.40 -5.15 4.38
C LEU A 191 -19.32 -4.46 5.21
N GLU A 192 -18.11 -5.04 5.27
CA GLU A 192 -17.02 -4.42 6.02
C GLU A 192 -16.56 -3.12 5.34
N THR A 193 -16.57 -3.06 4.02
CA THR A 193 -16.29 -1.83 3.26
C THR A 193 -17.30 -0.74 3.59
N VAL A 194 -18.60 -1.04 3.57
CA VAL A 194 -19.67 -0.08 3.92
C VAL A 194 -19.48 0.44 5.34
N ARG A 195 -19.22 -0.45 6.31
CA ARG A 195 -18.98 -0.07 7.71
C ARG A 195 -17.79 0.89 7.83
N ASN A 196 -16.66 0.55 7.22
CA ASN A 196 -15.44 1.34 7.37
C ASN A 196 -15.52 2.68 6.63
N CYS A 197 -16.17 2.72 5.46
CA CYS A 197 -16.48 3.96 4.77
C CYS A 197 -17.37 4.88 5.61
N TRP A 198 -18.38 4.33 6.30
CA TRP A 198 -19.26 5.09 7.20
C TRP A 198 -18.48 5.65 8.40
N LEU A 199 -17.60 4.87 9.00
CA LEU A 199 -16.76 5.32 10.10
C LEU A 199 -15.79 6.42 9.65
N SER A 200 -15.22 6.30 8.45
CA SER A 200 -14.36 7.34 7.86
C SER A 200 -15.13 8.65 7.66
N GLU A 201 -16.35 8.59 7.12
CA GLU A 201 -17.22 9.76 6.95
C GLU A 201 -17.58 10.40 8.30
N TYR A 202 -17.97 9.58 9.29
CA TYR A 202 -18.42 10.06 10.60
C TYR A 202 -17.29 10.72 11.41
N TYR A 203 -16.11 10.12 11.45
CA TYR A 203 -14.97 10.62 12.21
C TYR A 203 -14.04 11.52 11.40
N GLN A 204 -14.23 11.64 10.08
CA GLN A 204 -13.32 12.29 9.16
C GLN A 204 -11.89 11.72 9.25
N THR A 205 -11.79 10.41 9.46
CA THR A 205 -10.53 9.67 9.53
C THR A 205 -10.13 9.22 8.14
N ARG A 206 -8.85 9.44 7.75
CA ARG A 206 -8.34 8.87 6.51
C ARG A 206 -8.44 7.35 6.52
N LEU A 207 -9.06 6.83 5.48
CA LEU A 207 -9.24 5.41 5.24
C LEU A 207 -8.65 5.03 3.88
N HIS A 208 -7.90 3.94 3.85
CA HIS A 208 -7.46 3.29 2.62
C HIS A 208 -8.03 1.88 2.57
N MET A 209 -8.88 1.60 1.58
CA MET A 209 -9.44 0.26 1.37
C MET A 209 -8.46 -0.56 0.55
N CYS A 210 -7.95 -1.64 1.14
CA CYS A 210 -6.96 -2.51 0.51
C CYS A 210 -7.62 -3.46 -0.49
N HIS A 211 -6.89 -3.78 -1.56
CA HIS A 211 -7.23 -4.82 -2.57
C HIS A 211 -8.73 -4.97 -2.86
N VAL A 212 -9.42 -3.86 -3.13
CA VAL A 212 -10.85 -3.88 -3.48
C VAL A 212 -11.09 -4.80 -4.66
N SER A 213 -12.04 -5.73 -4.52
CA SER A 213 -12.26 -6.76 -5.53
C SER A 213 -13.68 -6.80 -6.10
N THR A 214 -14.67 -6.17 -5.45
CA THR A 214 -16.06 -6.24 -5.85
C THR A 214 -16.61 -4.89 -6.34
N ARG A 215 -17.59 -4.94 -7.23
CA ARG A 215 -18.39 -3.77 -7.64
C ARG A 215 -19.08 -3.12 -6.43
N GLY A 216 -19.62 -3.94 -5.51
CA GLY A 216 -20.34 -3.45 -4.34
C GLY A 216 -19.47 -2.62 -3.42
N ALA A 217 -18.25 -3.10 -3.10
CA ALA A 217 -17.26 -2.36 -2.33
C ALA A 217 -16.86 -1.06 -3.04
N LEU A 218 -16.59 -1.11 -4.36
CA LEU A 218 -16.23 0.08 -5.13
C LEU A 218 -17.34 1.14 -5.12
N ASP A 219 -18.60 0.74 -5.26
CA ASP A 219 -19.75 1.66 -5.22
C ASP A 219 -19.91 2.29 -3.83
N ALA A 220 -19.71 1.53 -2.76
CA ALA A 220 -19.69 2.05 -1.39
C ALA A 220 -18.58 3.11 -1.20
N ILE A 221 -17.37 2.86 -1.71
CA ILE A 221 -16.25 3.80 -1.68
C ILE A 221 -16.57 5.06 -2.49
N ARG A 222 -17.10 4.94 -3.70
CA ARG A 222 -17.50 6.08 -4.54
C ARG A 222 -18.53 6.95 -3.82
N MET A 223 -19.54 6.34 -3.21
CA MET A 223 -20.57 7.06 -2.45
C MET A 223 -20.01 7.76 -1.23
N ALA A 224 -19.11 7.12 -0.48
CA ALA A 224 -18.44 7.75 0.65
C ALA A 224 -17.61 8.97 0.22
N LYS A 225 -16.85 8.86 -0.87
CA LYS A 225 -16.09 9.99 -1.44
C LYS A 225 -17.00 11.14 -1.87
N LEU A 226 -18.14 10.85 -2.51
CA LEU A 226 -19.13 11.87 -2.89
C LEU A 226 -19.72 12.62 -1.69
N ARG A 227 -19.82 11.96 -0.52
CA ARG A 227 -20.24 12.57 0.74
C ARG A 227 -19.12 13.27 1.51
N GLY A 228 -17.90 13.26 0.97
CA GLY A 228 -16.76 13.97 1.55
C GLY A 228 -15.94 13.14 2.55
N ALA A 229 -16.11 11.82 2.60
CA ALA A 229 -15.25 10.96 3.40
C ALA A 229 -13.82 10.93 2.79
N PRO A 230 -12.77 11.03 3.61
CA PRO A 230 -11.38 10.97 3.14
C PRO A 230 -10.95 9.52 2.88
N VAL A 231 -11.57 8.89 1.87
CA VAL A 231 -11.35 7.49 1.49
C VAL A 231 -10.53 7.41 0.21
N THR A 232 -9.56 6.51 0.21
CA THR A 232 -8.82 6.03 -0.97
C THR A 232 -8.93 4.51 -1.05
N CYS A 233 -8.58 3.92 -2.18
CA CYS A 233 -8.55 2.47 -2.32
C CYS A 233 -7.44 2.05 -3.29
N GLU A 234 -7.10 0.78 -3.24
CA GLU A 234 -6.22 0.10 -4.18
C GLU A 234 -6.89 -1.14 -4.76
N VAL A 235 -6.39 -1.57 -5.90
CA VAL A 235 -6.76 -2.81 -6.56
C VAL A 235 -5.49 -3.52 -7.01
N THR A 236 -5.49 -4.85 -6.95
CA THR A 236 -4.34 -5.62 -7.40
C THR A 236 -4.37 -5.84 -8.91
N PRO A 237 -3.21 -6.01 -9.59
CA PRO A 237 -3.17 -6.28 -11.03
C PRO A 237 -3.99 -7.50 -11.43
N HIS A 238 -4.01 -8.56 -10.62
CA HIS A 238 -4.75 -9.77 -10.94
C HIS A 238 -6.28 -9.58 -10.86
N HIS A 239 -6.80 -8.69 -10.01
CA HIS A 239 -8.22 -8.33 -9.99
C HIS A 239 -8.65 -7.42 -11.16
N LEU A 240 -7.70 -6.75 -11.84
CA LEU A 240 -7.97 -5.99 -13.06
C LEU A 240 -7.92 -6.87 -14.33
N TRP A 241 -7.27 -8.02 -14.26
CA TRP A 241 -6.97 -8.82 -15.45
C TRP A 241 -7.73 -10.14 -15.54
N PHE A 242 -7.85 -10.85 -14.42
CA PHE A 242 -8.46 -12.18 -14.39
C PHE A 242 -9.91 -12.14 -13.92
N THR A 243 -10.69 -13.09 -14.46
CA THR A 243 -12.04 -13.42 -13.98
C THR A 243 -12.04 -14.84 -13.45
N ASN A 244 -13.00 -15.19 -12.61
CA ASN A 244 -13.15 -16.54 -12.08
C ASN A 244 -13.46 -17.60 -13.15
N ASP A 245 -13.83 -17.19 -14.37
CA ASP A 245 -13.97 -18.08 -15.53
C ASP A 245 -12.63 -18.36 -16.22
N THR A 246 -11.64 -17.49 -16.05
CA THR A 246 -10.33 -17.56 -16.74
C THR A 246 -9.18 -17.95 -15.84
N CYS A 247 -9.35 -17.86 -14.51
CA CYS A 247 -8.31 -18.13 -13.54
C CYS A 247 -8.89 -18.71 -12.24
N ASP A 248 -8.44 -19.89 -11.86
CA ASP A 248 -8.82 -20.58 -10.62
C ASP A 248 -7.76 -20.44 -9.51
N TYR A 249 -6.73 -19.62 -9.74
CA TYR A 249 -5.68 -19.41 -8.76
C TYR A 249 -6.24 -18.75 -7.49
N ARG A 250 -5.93 -19.36 -6.35
CA ARG A 250 -6.44 -18.92 -5.06
C ARG A 250 -5.66 -17.72 -4.54
N VAL A 251 -6.33 -16.58 -4.45
CA VAL A 251 -5.86 -15.35 -3.81
C VAL A 251 -6.87 -14.88 -2.75
N ASN A 252 -6.48 -13.96 -1.91
CA ASN A 252 -7.36 -13.32 -0.92
C ASN A 252 -7.27 -11.80 -1.08
N PRO A 253 -8.37 -11.09 -1.42
CA PRO A 253 -9.70 -11.64 -1.79
C PRO A 253 -9.68 -12.47 -3.07
N PRO A 254 -10.71 -13.33 -3.30
CA PRO A 254 -10.77 -14.20 -4.48
C PRO A 254 -10.89 -13.42 -5.80
N ILE A 255 -10.43 -14.02 -6.90
CA ILE A 255 -10.71 -13.55 -8.27
C ILE A 255 -12.23 -13.50 -8.46
N ARG A 256 -12.73 -12.42 -9.04
CA ARG A 256 -14.15 -12.10 -9.15
C ARG A 256 -14.70 -12.32 -10.57
N THR A 257 -15.96 -11.97 -10.75
CA THR A 257 -16.66 -12.07 -12.04
C THR A 257 -16.20 -10.99 -13.03
N ALA A 258 -16.56 -11.16 -14.30
CA ALA A 258 -16.29 -10.16 -15.34
C ALA A 258 -16.91 -8.79 -15.01
N ASP A 259 -18.12 -8.78 -14.41
CA ASP A 259 -18.79 -7.54 -14.00
C ASP A 259 -18.02 -6.77 -12.91
N ASP A 260 -17.32 -7.48 -12.02
CA ASP A 260 -16.47 -6.84 -11.02
C ASP A 260 -15.22 -6.25 -11.66
N VAL A 261 -14.55 -7.02 -12.54
CA VAL A 261 -13.37 -6.54 -13.27
C VAL A 261 -13.72 -5.29 -14.08
N GLU A 262 -14.85 -5.29 -14.80
CA GLU A 262 -15.32 -4.12 -15.56
C GLU A 262 -15.56 -2.89 -14.66
N ALA A 263 -16.03 -3.10 -13.43
CA ALA A 263 -16.26 -1.99 -12.50
C ALA A 263 -14.95 -1.42 -11.92
N LEU A 264 -13.91 -2.25 -11.79
CA LEU A 264 -12.60 -1.87 -11.24
C LEU A 264 -11.71 -1.15 -12.25
N VAL A 265 -11.87 -1.42 -13.55
CA VAL A 265 -11.15 -0.77 -14.68
C VAL A 265 -11.81 0.56 -15.04
#